data_1825614f5f2a69c557a83da44c2c8483
#
_entry.id   1825614f5f2a69c557a83da44c2c8483
#
_cell.length_a   1.000
_cell.length_b   1.000
_cell.length_c   1.000
_cell.angle_alpha   90.00
_cell.angle_beta   90.00
_cell.angle_gamma   90.00
#
_symmetry.space_group_name_H-M   'P 1'
#
loop_
_entity.id
_entity.type
_entity.pdbx_description
1 polymer ?
#
loop_
_entity_poly.entity_id
_entity_poly.type
_entity_poly.pdbx_seq_one_letter_code
_entity_poly.pdbx_strand_id
1 'polypeptide(L)'
;IYLLLLIALGLSSCQQEKTFKVLQFNIWQEGAVVKGGFDAIADEIVRSNADFVTLSEVRNYHQTRFCDRIVEALRQRGQTYYSFYTEDSGLLSRYPITDSTTVYPLNDDRGSMYKAITHIGDTEVALYTAHLDYRNCAYYDARGYDGNTWDEEPPVTNLDTLAICP
;
A
#
# COMPACT_ATOMS: atom_id res chain seq x y z
N ILE A 1 -12.31 26.59 -52.79
CA ILE A 1 -12.56 25.19 -52.31
C ILE A 1 -11.30 24.59 -51.64
N TYR A 2 -10.09 25.18 -51.77
CA TYR A 2 -8.86 24.62 -51.16
C TYR A 2 -8.50 25.09 -49.76
N LEU A 3 -9.29 26.01 -49.15
CA LEU A 3 -8.98 26.58 -47.82
C LEU A 3 -9.59 25.78 -46.65
N LEU A 4 -10.48 24.84 -46.89
CA LEU A 4 -11.16 24.03 -45.87
C LEU A 4 -10.46 22.72 -45.53
N LEU A 5 -9.41 22.34 -46.25
CA LEU A 5 -8.70 21.06 -46.04
C LEU A 5 -7.52 21.15 -45.06
N LEU A 6 -7.12 22.34 -44.63
CA LEU A 6 -5.94 22.55 -43.77
C LEU A 6 -6.27 22.65 -42.26
N ILE A 7 -7.55 22.65 -41.88
CA ILE A 7 -7.95 22.77 -40.44
C ILE A 7 -8.14 21.40 -39.78
N ALA A 8 -8.16 20.30 -40.51
CA ALA A 8 -8.42 18.96 -39.98
C ALA A 8 -7.18 18.23 -39.40
N LEU A 9 -5.99 18.79 -39.44
CA LEU A 9 -4.74 18.12 -39.06
C LEU A 9 -4.18 18.59 -37.68
N GLY A 10 -4.90 19.37 -36.92
CA GLY A 10 -4.40 20.04 -35.71
C GLY A 10 -4.86 19.49 -34.37
N LEU A 11 -5.66 18.43 -34.31
CA LEU A 11 -6.17 17.89 -33.05
C LEU A 11 -5.60 16.49 -32.76
N SER A 12 -4.30 16.31 -32.89
CA SER A 12 -3.63 15.25 -32.13
C SER A 12 -3.63 15.70 -30.66
N SER A 13 -4.66 15.32 -29.95
CA SER A 13 -4.65 15.38 -28.49
C SER A 13 -3.45 14.55 -28.01
N CYS A 14 -2.36 15.20 -27.69
CA CYS A 14 -1.25 14.59 -27.00
C CYS A 14 -1.77 14.26 -25.60
N GLN A 15 -2.27 13.05 -25.44
CA GLN A 15 -2.66 12.55 -24.12
C GLN A 15 -1.35 12.40 -23.36
N GLN A 16 -1.07 13.37 -22.49
CA GLN A 16 0.12 13.34 -21.65
C GLN A 16 -0.01 12.14 -20.71
N GLU A 17 0.86 11.15 -20.88
CA GLU A 17 0.93 10.01 -19.95
C GLU A 17 1.21 10.51 -18.55
N LYS A 18 0.33 10.17 -17.60
CA LYS A 18 0.53 10.45 -16.18
C LYS A 18 1.26 9.27 -15.56
N THR A 19 2.46 9.50 -15.08
CA THR A 19 3.23 8.51 -14.32
C THR A 19 3.13 8.81 -12.83
N PHE A 20 2.97 7.76 -12.02
CA PHE A 20 2.90 7.85 -10.56
C PHE A 20 4.00 7.00 -9.95
N LYS A 21 4.56 7.48 -8.85
CA LYS A 21 5.48 6.71 -8.03
C LYS A 21 4.73 6.06 -6.87
N VAL A 22 4.90 4.77 -6.72
CA VAL A 22 4.36 4.00 -5.60
C VAL A 22 5.52 3.44 -4.79
N LEU A 23 5.48 3.68 -3.48
CA LEU A 23 6.36 3.02 -2.52
C LEU A 23 5.57 1.93 -1.80
N GLN A 24 5.98 0.67 -1.95
CA GLN A 24 5.55 -0.44 -1.10
C GLN A 24 6.61 -0.68 -0.03
N PHE A 25 6.22 -0.63 1.25
CA PHE A 25 7.17 -0.66 2.34
C PHE A 25 6.65 -1.45 3.56
N ASN A 26 7.28 -2.60 3.84
CA ASN A 26 7.10 -3.24 5.14
C ASN A 26 7.94 -2.47 6.17
N ILE A 27 7.30 -1.90 7.16
CA ILE A 27 7.90 -0.98 8.13
C ILE A 27 8.32 -1.66 9.44
N TRP A 28 8.33 -3.00 9.44
CA TRP A 28 8.75 -3.83 10.56
C TRP A 28 8.25 -3.30 11.91
N GLN A 29 6.94 -3.51 12.14
CA GLN A 29 6.28 -3.09 13.38
C GLN A 29 6.45 -1.59 13.69
N GLU A 30 6.17 -0.74 12.70
CA GLU A 30 6.32 0.72 12.82
C GLU A 30 7.74 1.20 13.12
N GLY A 31 8.75 0.39 12.83
CA GLY A 31 10.14 0.66 13.18
C GLY A 31 10.43 0.57 14.68
N ALA A 32 9.50 0.05 15.49
CA ALA A 32 9.62 0.03 16.95
C ALA A 32 10.81 -0.82 17.45
N VAL A 33 11.22 -1.80 16.66
CA VAL A 33 12.35 -2.69 16.96
C VAL A 33 13.73 -2.08 16.66
N VAL A 34 13.77 -0.90 16.03
CA VAL A 34 15.00 -0.20 15.65
C VAL A 34 15.03 1.18 16.29
N LYS A 35 16.16 1.54 16.93
CA LYS A 35 16.33 2.88 17.49
C LYS A 35 16.22 3.94 16.40
N GLY A 36 15.26 4.87 16.50
CA GLY A 36 15.00 5.89 15.50
C GLY A 36 14.26 5.38 14.25
N GLY A 37 13.71 4.16 14.31
CA GLY A 37 13.05 3.52 13.16
C GLY A 37 11.88 4.32 12.61
N PHE A 38 11.05 4.91 13.46
CA PHE A 38 9.94 5.76 13.02
C PHE A 38 10.40 6.95 12.17
N ASP A 39 11.44 7.67 12.62
CA ASP A 39 12.00 8.79 11.85
C ASP A 39 12.65 8.31 10.55
N ALA A 40 13.34 7.18 10.58
CA ALA A 40 13.91 6.58 9.37
C ALA A 40 12.84 6.20 8.33
N ILE A 41 11.68 5.70 8.77
CA ILE A 41 10.52 5.45 7.88
C ILE A 41 10.05 6.75 7.24
N ALA A 42 9.87 7.82 8.04
CA ALA A 42 9.46 9.12 7.52
C ALA A 42 10.48 9.67 6.51
N ASP A 43 11.76 9.59 6.80
CA ASP A 43 12.85 10.07 5.92
C ASP A 43 12.89 9.26 4.62
N GLU A 44 12.65 7.94 4.67
CA GLU A 44 12.58 7.09 3.48
C GLU A 44 11.38 7.46 2.59
N ILE A 45 10.22 7.71 3.17
CA ILE A 45 9.04 8.18 2.43
C ILE A 45 9.36 9.52 1.73
N VAL A 46 9.97 10.47 2.43
CA VAL A 46 10.41 11.74 1.83
C VAL A 46 11.38 11.51 0.68
N ARG A 47 12.40 10.67 0.89
CA ARG A 47 13.44 10.36 -0.11
C ARG A 47 12.86 9.70 -1.36
N SER A 48 11.87 8.84 -1.20
CA SER A 48 11.21 8.15 -2.31
C SER A 48 10.49 9.12 -3.24
N ASN A 49 10.01 10.24 -2.70
CA ASN A 49 9.14 11.19 -3.37
C ASN A 49 7.95 10.48 -4.05
N ALA A 50 7.38 9.49 -3.38
CA ALA A 50 6.27 8.71 -3.89
C ALA A 50 4.96 9.52 -3.87
N ASP A 51 4.10 9.27 -4.86
CA ASP A 51 2.73 9.82 -4.89
C ASP A 51 1.81 9.01 -3.97
N PHE A 52 2.05 7.72 -3.89
CA PHE A 52 1.33 6.77 -3.05
C PHE A 52 2.28 5.91 -2.25
N VAL A 53 1.93 5.66 -1.00
CA VAL A 53 2.71 4.77 -0.11
C VAL A 53 1.78 3.71 0.45
N THR A 54 2.12 2.45 0.24
CA THR A 54 1.46 1.31 0.86
C THR A 54 2.39 0.71 1.90
N LEU A 55 1.86 0.48 3.09
CA LEU A 55 2.63 0.04 4.25
C LEU A 55 2.14 -1.33 4.73
N SER A 56 3.05 -2.14 5.22
CA SER A 56 2.75 -3.36 5.97
C SER A 56 3.33 -3.27 7.37
N GLU A 57 2.69 -3.92 8.33
CA GLU A 57 3.04 -3.95 9.74
C GLU A 57 2.77 -2.63 10.49
N VAL A 58 1.64 -2.01 10.16
CA VAL A 58 1.04 -0.94 10.96
C VAL A 58 0.38 -1.55 12.18
N ARG A 59 0.87 -1.24 13.38
CA ARG A 59 0.44 -1.88 14.63
C ARG A 59 -0.38 -0.99 15.55
N ASN A 60 -0.42 0.31 15.26
CA ASN A 60 -1.12 1.32 16.08
C ASN A 60 -0.70 1.28 17.56
N TYR A 61 0.61 1.13 17.81
CA TYR A 61 1.16 1.02 19.17
C TYR A 61 0.77 2.20 20.05
N HIS A 62 0.72 1.95 21.35
CA HIS A 62 0.40 2.95 22.38
C HIS A 62 -0.98 3.58 22.22
N GLN A 63 -1.96 2.87 21.65
CA GLN A 63 -3.31 3.37 21.39
C GLN A 63 -3.32 4.63 20.50
N THR A 64 -2.33 4.74 19.62
CA THR A 64 -2.23 5.82 18.64
C THR A 64 -2.48 5.30 17.24
N ARG A 65 -2.86 6.18 16.32
CA ARG A 65 -3.01 5.86 14.91
C ARG A 65 -1.69 6.09 14.19
N PHE A 66 -1.04 5.05 13.71
CA PHE A 66 0.24 5.18 13.03
C PHE A 66 0.15 6.10 11.80
N CYS A 67 -0.89 5.91 10.98
CA CYS A 67 -1.06 6.73 9.77
C CYS A 67 -1.19 8.22 10.09
N ASP A 68 -1.84 8.59 11.18
CA ASP A 68 -1.93 9.99 11.61
C ASP A 68 -0.55 10.52 12.06
N ARG A 69 0.19 9.71 12.83
CA ARG A 69 1.54 10.08 13.29
C ARG A 69 2.53 10.27 12.14
N ILE A 70 2.52 9.35 11.18
CA ILE A 70 3.46 9.44 10.05
C ILE A 70 3.10 10.60 9.11
N VAL A 71 1.82 10.88 8.87
CA VAL A 71 1.38 12.04 8.10
C VAL A 71 1.83 13.34 8.76
N GLU A 72 1.71 13.45 10.08
CA GLU A 72 2.21 14.62 10.82
C GLU A 72 3.73 14.74 10.74
N ALA A 73 4.47 13.65 10.89
CA ALA A 73 5.93 13.64 10.74
C ALA A 73 6.38 14.04 9.33
N LEU A 74 5.63 13.63 8.30
CA LEU A 74 5.86 14.04 6.91
C LEU A 74 5.55 15.52 6.70
N ARG A 75 4.48 16.03 7.32
CA ARG A 75 4.14 17.46 7.29
C ARG A 75 5.26 18.32 7.88
N GLN A 76 5.86 17.89 8.98
CA GLN A 76 7.02 18.56 9.60
C GLN A 76 8.26 18.55 8.69
N ARG A 77 8.33 17.62 7.75
CA ARG A 77 9.36 17.51 6.71
C ARG A 77 8.98 18.21 5.38
N GLY A 78 7.91 19.02 5.40
CA GLY A 78 7.44 19.77 4.23
C GLY A 78 6.69 18.91 3.19
N GLN A 79 6.21 17.72 3.56
CA GLN A 79 5.46 16.85 2.68
C GLN A 79 3.99 16.77 3.11
N THR A 80 3.08 16.81 2.14
CA THR A 80 1.65 16.66 2.41
C THR A 80 1.18 15.30 1.92
N TYR A 81 0.59 14.53 2.85
CA TYR A 81 -0.06 13.27 2.56
C TYR A 81 -1.40 13.20 3.28
N TYR A 82 -2.29 12.40 2.74
CA TYR A 82 -3.58 12.03 3.29
C TYR A 82 -3.58 10.55 3.62
N SER A 83 -4.30 10.16 4.66
CA SER A 83 -4.46 8.79 5.10
C SER A 83 -5.83 8.59 5.73
N PHE A 84 -6.12 7.36 6.13
CA PHE A 84 -7.29 6.99 6.91
C PHE A 84 -6.91 5.92 7.93
N TYR A 85 -7.83 5.56 8.82
CA TYR A 85 -7.57 4.52 9.82
C TYR A 85 -7.47 3.15 9.15
N THR A 86 -6.40 2.44 9.47
CA THR A 86 -6.12 1.07 9.02
C THR A 86 -5.42 0.30 10.13
N GLU A 87 -5.42 -1.02 10.02
CA GLU A 87 -4.72 -1.94 10.92
C GLU A 87 -3.88 -2.90 10.09
N ASP A 88 -2.67 -3.18 10.55
CA ASP A 88 -1.67 -4.05 9.92
C ASP A 88 -1.14 -3.56 8.56
N SER A 89 -1.97 -3.11 7.66
CA SER A 89 -1.54 -2.38 6.46
C SER A 89 -1.89 -0.90 6.54
N GLY A 90 -1.21 -0.06 5.78
CA GLY A 90 -1.42 1.39 5.74
C GLY A 90 -1.39 1.94 4.32
N LEU A 91 -2.01 3.10 4.13
CA LEU A 91 -2.02 3.79 2.84
C LEU A 91 -1.90 5.29 3.03
N LEU A 92 -0.94 5.89 2.31
CA LEU A 92 -0.78 7.34 2.22
C LEU A 92 -0.90 7.77 0.76
N SER A 93 -1.50 8.92 0.54
CA SER A 93 -1.68 9.52 -0.78
C SER A 93 -1.32 11.01 -0.76
N ARG A 94 -0.64 11.50 -1.78
CA ARG A 94 -0.47 12.96 -1.99
C ARG A 94 -1.76 13.65 -2.41
N TYR A 95 -2.73 12.88 -2.86
CA TYR A 95 -4.04 13.37 -3.30
C TYR A 95 -5.07 13.09 -2.21
N PRO A 96 -6.06 13.99 -1.99
CA PRO A 96 -7.11 13.75 -1.02
C PRO A 96 -7.82 12.42 -1.25
N ILE A 97 -7.98 11.65 -0.19
CA ILE A 97 -8.75 10.40 -0.20
C ILE A 97 -10.22 10.77 -0.06
N THR A 98 -11.04 10.42 -1.03
CA THR A 98 -12.47 10.75 -1.09
C THR A 98 -13.37 9.64 -0.56
N ASP A 99 -12.87 8.39 -0.60
CA ASP A 99 -13.56 7.23 -0.06
C ASP A 99 -12.54 6.18 0.39
N SER A 100 -12.92 5.36 1.37
CA SER A 100 -12.10 4.24 1.84
C SER A 100 -12.96 3.08 2.32
N THR A 101 -12.50 1.86 2.05
CA THR A 101 -13.22 0.64 2.38
C THR A 101 -12.26 -0.40 2.94
N THR A 102 -12.66 -1.07 4.01
CA THR A 102 -12.02 -2.29 4.47
C THR A 102 -12.45 -3.43 3.54
N VAL A 103 -11.51 -3.97 2.78
CA VAL A 103 -11.76 -5.10 1.87
C VAL A 103 -11.63 -6.42 2.63
N TYR A 104 -10.59 -6.51 3.44
CA TYR A 104 -10.34 -7.64 4.32
C TYR A 104 -9.90 -7.10 5.68
N PRO A 105 -10.71 -7.24 6.73
CA PRO A 105 -10.37 -6.74 8.06
C PRO A 105 -9.25 -7.58 8.68
N LEU A 106 -8.46 -6.95 9.54
CA LEU A 106 -7.48 -7.66 10.35
C LEU A 106 -8.19 -8.75 11.16
N ASN A 107 -7.72 -9.98 11.04
CA ASN A 107 -8.24 -11.14 11.75
C ASN A 107 -7.10 -11.79 12.53
N ASP A 108 -7.06 -11.59 13.84
CA ASP A 108 -6.09 -12.19 14.75
C ASP A 108 -4.63 -12.01 14.27
N ASP A 109 -4.29 -10.80 13.86
CA ASP A 109 -2.96 -10.42 13.32
C ASP A 109 -2.56 -11.19 12.03
N ARG A 110 -3.55 -11.59 11.23
CA ARG A 110 -3.38 -12.43 10.04
C ARG A 110 -3.57 -11.71 8.73
N GLY A 111 -3.13 -10.47 8.67
CA GLY A 111 -3.20 -9.69 7.44
C GLY A 111 -4.47 -8.85 7.33
N SER A 112 -4.43 -7.94 6.41
CA SER A 112 -5.52 -7.00 6.14
C SER A 112 -5.44 -6.48 4.72
N MET A 113 -6.56 -5.96 4.20
CA MET A 113 -6.60 -5.27 2.92
C MET A 113 -7.58 -4.09 2.98
N TYR A 114 -7.13 -2.96 2.50
CA TYR A 114 -7.93 -1.74 2.39
C TYR A 114 -7.88 -1.18 0.98
N LYS A 115 -8.96 -0.51 0.61
CA LYS A 115 -9.09 0.26 -0.62
C LYS A 115 -9.26 1.72 -0.28
N ALA A 116 -8.64 2.60 -1.04
CA ALA A 116 -8.89 4.02 -1.04
C ALA A 116 -9.23 4.51 -2.44
N ILE A 117 -10.07 5.52 -2.53
CA ILE A 117 -10.36 6.24 -3.77
C ILE A 117 -9.80 7.65 -3.67
N THR A 118 -9.15 8.09 -4.71
CA THR A 118 -8.70 9.47 -4.88
C THR A 118 -8.95 9.94 -6.30
N HIS A 119 -8.88 11.24 -6.53
CA HIS A 119 -9.05 11.83 -7.86
C HIS A 119 -7.79 12.61 -8.27
N ILE A 120 -7.37 12.44 -9.52
CA ILE A 120 -6.23 13.14 -10.11
C ILE A 120 -6.71 13.85 -11.37
N GLY A 121 -7.07 15.11 -11.21
CA GLY A 121 -7.89 15.80 -12.20
C GLY A 121 -9.25 15.11 -12.28
N ASP A 122 -9.70 14.75 -13.48
CA ASP A 122 -10.98 14.08 -13.72
C ASP A 122 -10.89 12.54 -13.63
N THR A 123 -9.72 11.99 -13.27
CA THR A 123 -9.51 10.55 -13.23
C THR A 123 -9.68 10.04 -11.80
N GLU A 124 -10.60 9.11 -11.60
CA GLU A 124 -10.70 8.33 -10.36
C GLU A 124 -9.61 7.26 -10.33
N VAL A 125 -8.92 7.15 -9.21
CA VAL A 125 -7.86 6.15 -8.97
C VAL A 125 -8.21 5.35 -7.73
N ALA A 126 -8.32 4.04 -7.89
CA ALA A 126 -8.47 3.09 -6.80
C ALA A 126 -7.09 2.55 -6.38
N LEU A 127 -6.79 2.70 -5.10
CA LEU A 127 -5.55 2.24 -4.50
C LEU A 127 -5.86 1.11 -3.53
N TYR A 128 -5.09 0.05 -3.57
CA TYR A 128 -5.18 -1.05 -2.62
C TYR A 128 -3.87 -1.18 -1.85
N THR A 129 -3.98 -1.44 -0.55
CA THR A 129 -2.88 -1.84 0.30
C THR A 129 -3.25 -3.16 0.96
N ALA A 130 -2.30 -4.08 1.05
CA ALA A 130 -2.50 -5.38 1.67
C ALA A 130 -1.24 -5.86 2.36
N HIS A 131 -1.44 -6.54 3.48
CA HIS A 131 -0.45 -7.40 4.11
C HIS A 131 -1.08 -8.79 4.23
N LEU A 132 -0.47 -9.79 3.62
CA LEU A 132 -1.04 -11.13 3.56
C LEU A 132 -0.64 -11.94 4.79
N ASP A 133 -1.48 -12.91 5.16
CA ASP A 133 -1.16 -13.86 6.23
C ASP A 133 0.08 -14.69 5.86
N TYR A 134 1.10 -14.62 6.68
CA TYR A 134 2.34 -15.36 6.48
C TYR A 134 2.28 -16.80 7.00
N ARG A 135 1.33 -17.10 7.91
CA ARG A 135 1.20 -18.41 8.55
C ARG A 135 0.58 -19.45 7.64
N ASN A 136 -0.35 -19.03 6.77
CA ASN A 136 -1.00 -19.88 5.77
C ASN A 136 -0.51 -19.48 4.37
N CYS A 137 0.79 -19.51 4.19
CA CYS A 137 1.40 -19.10 2.94
C CYS A 137 1.64 -20.31 2.05
N ALA A 138 0.89 -20.42 0.96
CA ALA A 138 1.00 -21.48 -0.01
C ALA A 138 2.44 -21.74 -0.52
N TYR A 139 3.29 -20.71 -0.49
CA TYR A 139 4.69 -20.82 -0.84
C TYR A 139 5.47 -21.71 0.14
N TYR A 140 5.23 -21.56 1.44
CA TYR A 140 5.88 -22.39 2.46
C TYR A 140 5.32 -23.81 2.46
N ASP A 141 4.01 -23.94 2.42
CA ASP A 141 3.32 -25.25 2.36
C ASP A 141 3.81 -26.08 1.16
N ALA A 142 3.93 -25.48 -0.01
CA ALA A 142 4.43 -26.14 -1.22
C ALA A 142 5.90 -26.56 -1.12
N ARG A 143 6.68 -25.93 -0.23
CA ARG A 143 8.10 -26.25 0.03
C ARG A 143 8.30 -27.19 1.20
N GLY A 144 7.24 -27.52 1.94
CA GLY A 144 7.30 -28.40 3.10
C GLY A 144 7.81 -27.69 4.37
N TYR A 145 7.37 -26.43 4.59
CA TYR A 145 7.67 -25.69 5.81
C TYR A 145 6.43 -25.08 6.38
N ASP A 146 6.31 -25.08 7.71
CA ASP A 146 5.37 -24.22 8.41
C ASP A 146 5.91 -22.77 8.41
N GLY A 147 5.12 -21.83 7.89
CA GLY A 147 5.54 -20.42 7.77
C GLY A 147 5.70 -19.69 9.12
N ASN A 148 5.22 -20.29 10.20
CA ASN A 148 5.19 -19.72 11.55
C ASN A 148 6.37 -20.21 12.39
N THR A 149 6.62 -21.52 12.37
CA THR A 149 7.66 -22.17 13.20
C THR A 149 8.92 -22.49 12.43
N TRP A 150 8.87 -22.51 11.10
CA TRP A 150 9.92 -22.95 10.18
C TRP A 150 10.24 -24.45 10.32
N ASP A 151 9.34 -25.21 10.97
CA ASP A 151 9.46 -26.66 11.03
C ASP A 151 9.24 -27.28 9.66
N GLU A 152 9.96 -28.38 9.38
CA GLU A 152 9.77 -29.13 8.15
C GLU A 152 8.46 -29.92 8.22
N GLU A 153 7.65 -29.81 7.18
CA GLU A 153 6.39 -30.53 7.00
C GLU A 153 6.37 -31.22 5.63
N PRO A 154 5.54 -32.23 5.42
CA PRO A 154 5.36 -32.82 4.08
C PRO A 154 4.90 -31.74 3.08
N PRO A 155 5.60 -31.56 1.94
CA PRO A 155 5.21 -30.55 0.97
C PRO A 155 3.81 -30.83 0.42
N VAL A 156 2.99 -29.80 0.35
CA VAL A 156 1.66 -29.87 -0.26
C VAL A 156 1.82 -29.87 -1.78
N THR A 157 1.43 -30.96 -2.42
CA THR A 157 1.57 -31.16 -3.87
C THR A 157 0.27 -30.96 -4.64
N ASN A 158 -0.85 -30.80 -3.93
CA ASN A 158 -2.18 -30.57 -4.51
C ASN A 158 -2.68 -29.18 -4.12
N LEU A 159 -2.97 -28.34 -5.10
CA LEU A 159 -3.50 -26.99 -4.89
C LEU A 159 -4.84 -26.99 -4.12
N ASP A 160 -5.64 -28.05 -4.23
CA ASP A 160 -6.92 -28.16 -3.51
C ASP A 160 -6.75 -28.32 -1.99
N THR A 161 -5.55 -28.67 -1.53
CA THR A 161 -5.21 -28.82 -0.11
C THR A 161 -4.44 -27.63 0.45
N LEU A 162 -4.00 -26.69 -0.40
CA LEU A 162 -3.44 -25.44 0.07
C LEU A 162 -4.53 -24.63 0.77
N ALA A 163 -4.23 -24.17 1.99
CA ALA A 163 -5.11 -23.26 2.68
C ALA A 163 -5.26 -21.99 1.83
N ILE A 164 -6.38 -21.84 1.17
CA ILE A 164 -6.75 -20.58 0.55
C ILE A 164 -7.08 -19.67 1.72
N CYS A 165 -6.34 -18.57 1.88
CA CYS A 165 -6.70 -17.53 2.82
C CYS A 165 -8.18 -17.17 2.59
N PRO A 166 -9.06 -17.31 3.60
CA PRO A 166 -10.48 -17.00 3.45
C PRO A 166 -10.71 -15.52 3.16
#